data_f16b892685b21606c2ac9d32d479f971
#
_entry.id   f16b892685b21606c2ac9d32d479f971
#
_cell.length_a   1.000
_cell.length_b   1.000
_cell.length_c   1.000
_cell.angle_alpha   90.00
_cell.angle_beta   90.00
_cell.angle_gamma   90.00
#
_symmetry.space_group_name_H-M   'P 1'
#
loop_
_entity.id
_entity.type
_entity.pdbx_description
1 polymer ?
#
loop_
_entity_poly.entity_id
_entity_poly.type
_entity_poly.pdbx_seq_one_letter_code
_entity_poly.pdbx_strand_id
1 'polypeptide(L)'
;MDPLRRKQAEMLFSEYNRELAKVYDKILDDVKSEVDFAAPDFQSMLQNEVFNCLQPWFSKKLDGLSEDTPEGFFDSLITLDDTMEVFSIAAQMVDGDLPDLLMLRLGAFGEEASMRLLELAMAGEWIRGEGVEDNAFRDGILIHMAALRILGLWNIEMALDPVLARFLNIDAPDELVAESVRDFLVPYGEVVVPRLIACLDEGSEGGLVGPYEYLVIGLTEIGKENASEEIFQCLRRVFRSMEHKVIASVCLGDYGDGRAVPLLKGYLDRHTHDVDRQFFYETLSAIKRLGGDIADITDPFRDFSSKK
;
A
#
# COMPACT_ATOMS: atom_id res chain seq x y z
N MET A 1 -13.88 -23.27 13.94
CA MET A 1 -12.69 -24.15 14.13
C MET A 1 -12.62 -24.66 15.58
N ASP A 2 -12.15 -25.90 15.83
CA ASP A 2 -11.98 -26.41 17.17
C ASP A 2 -10.76 -25.77 17.90
N PRO A 3 -10.73 -25.78 19.26
CA PRO A 3 -9.66 -25.13 20.02
C PRO A 3 -8.26 -25.74 19.80
N LEU A 4 -8.17 -27.02 19.45
CA LEU A 4 -6.88 -27.67 19.16
C LEU A 4 -6.30 -27.13 17.85
N ARG A 5 -7.14 -27.05 16.81
CA ARG A 5 -6.75 -26.55 15.51
C ARG A 5 -6.35 -25.07 15.55
N ARG A 6 -7.02 -24.25 16.37
CA ARG A 6 -6.64 -22.87 16.60
C ARG A 6 -5.22 -22.78 17.20
N LYS A 7 -4.91 -23.59 18.21
CA LYS A 7 -3.56 -23.62 18.78
C LYS A 7 -2.50 -24.08 17.78
N GLN A 8 -2.85 -25.02 16.91
CA GLN A 8 -1.96 -25.47 15.83
C GLN A 8 -1.69 -24.34 14.83
N ALA A 9 -2.70 -23.56 14.46
CA ALA A 9 -2.54 -22.39 13.60
C ALA A 9 -1.64 -21.32 14.25
N GLU A 10 -1.89 -20.98 15.53
CA GLU A 10 -1.08 -20.01 16.27
C GLU A 10 0.40 -20.46 16.39
N MET A 11 0.64 -21.75 16.66
CA MET A 11 1.98 -22.32 16.67
C MET A 11 2.63 -22.27 15.28
N LEU A 12 1.89 -22.65 14.24
CA LEU A 12 2.36 -22.64 12.86
C LEU A 12 2.84 -21.25 12.44
N PHE A 13 2.05 -20.19 12.71
CA PHE A 13 2.43 -18.83 12.34
C PHE A 13 3.57 -18.27 13.17
N SER A 14 3.68 -18.68 14.44
CA SER A 14 4.86 -18.36 15.24
C SER A 14 6.16 -18.99 14.67
N GLU A 15 6.10 -20.24 14.20
CA GLU A 15 7.24 -20.90 13.55
C GLU A 15 7.52 -20.30 12.15
N TYR A 16 6.46 -19.93 11.41
CA TYR A 16 6.58 -19.24 10.13
C TYR A 16 7.34 -17.92 10.25
N ASN A 17 6.96 -17.06 11.22
CA ASN A 17 7.67 -15.80 11.49
C ASN A 17 9.15 -16.05 11.85
N ARG A 18 9.42 -17.09 12.63
CA ARG A 18 10.80 -17.44 13.00
C ARG A 18 11.62 -17.88 11.78
N GLU A 19 11.03 -18.62 10.86
CA GLU A 19 11.69 -19.03 9.63
C GLU A 19 11.84 -17.86 8.66
N LEU A 20 10.80 -17.03 8.52
CA LEU A 20 10.82 -15.82 7.72
C LEU A 20 11.95 -14.86 8.16
N ALA A 21 12.11 -14.64 9.47
CA ALA A 21 13.20 -13.83 10.01
C ALA A 21 14.59 -14.38 9.61
N LYS A 22 14.80 -15.72 9.69
CA LYS A 22 16.06 -16.34 9.25
C LYS A 22 16.32 -16.16 7.75
N VAL A 23 15.25 -16.22 6.94
CA VAL A 23 15.36 -16.01 5.48
C VAL A 23 15.78 -14.58 5.19
N TYR A 24 15.15 -13.58 5.84
CA TYR A 24 15.56 -12.19 5.70
C TYR A 24 16.98 -11.93 6.17
N ASP A 25 17.40 -12.47 7.32
CA ASP A 25 18.77 -12.33 7.83
C ASP A 25 19.79 -12.91 6.80
N LYS A 26 19.50 -14.08 6.23
CA LYS A 26 20.34 -14.70 5.22
C LYS A 26 20.43 -13.83 3.96
N ILE A 27 19.29 -13.37 3.42
CA ILE A 27 19.26 -12.53 2.22
C ILE A 27 20.04 -11.23 2.46
N LEU A 28 19.84 -10.57 3.61
CA LEU A 28 20.55 -9.35 3.96
C LEU A 28 22.06 -9.56 4.11
N ASP A 29 22.50 -10.73 4.60
CA ASP A 29 23.92 -11.08 4.68
C ASP A 29 24.54 -11.31 3.30
N ASP A 30 23.81 -11.95 2.40
CA ASP A 30 24.25 -12.19 1.02
C ASP A 30 24.30 -10.90 0.17
N VAL A 31 23.43 -9.93 0.49
CA VAL A 31 23.28 -8.63 -0.21
C VAL A 31 24.36 -7.60 0.18
N LYS A 32 25.11 -7.81 1.25
CA LYS A 32 26.06 -6.82 1.85
C LYS A 32 27.14 -6.26 0.91
N SER A 33 27.28 -6.69 -0.32
CA SER A 33 28.42 -6.26 -1.14
C SER A 33 28.13 -5.44 -2.41
N GLU A 34 26.96 -5.48 -3.06
CA GLU A 34 26.77 -4.79 -4.36
C GLU A 34 25.30 -4.52 -4.79
N VAL A 35 24.30 -4.54 -3.90
CA VAL A 35 22.90 -4.35 -4.32
C VAL A 35 22.47 -2.91 -4.18
N ASP A 36 21.99 -2.34 -5.28
CA ASP A 36 21.31 -1.06 -5.30
C ASP A 36 19.86 -1.26 -4.78
N PHE A 37 19.65 -0.91 -3.52
CA PHE A 37 18.33 -0.96 -2.86
C PHE A 37 17.28 -0.03 -3.52
N ALA A 38 17.73 0.88 -4.39
CA ALA A 38 16.87 1.78 -5.15
C ALA A 38 16.54 1.25 -6.56
N ALA A 39 17.05 0.05 -6.92
CA ALA A 39 16.73 -0.56 -8.21
C ALA A 39 15.23 -0.89 -8.29
N PRO A 40 14.54 -0.57 -9.39
CA PRO A 40 13.09 -0.84 -9.55
C PRO A 40 12.71 -2.30 -9.32
N ASP A 41 13.60 -3.23 -9.63
CA ASP A 41 13.36 -4.68 -9.56
C ASP A 41 13.71 -5.28 -8.19
N PHE A 42 14.34 -4.49 -7.28
CA PHE A 42 14.84 -5.02 -6.01
C PHE A 42 13.75 -5.66 -5.16
N GLN A 43 12.59 -5.02 -5.06
CA GLN A 43 11.46 -5.54 -4.28
C GLN A 43 10.94 -6.87 -4.84
N SER A 44 10.79 -6.96 -6.15
CA SER A 44 10.36 -8.20 -6.82
C SER A 44 11.39 -9.32 -6.70
N MET A 45 12.69 -9.00 -6.79
CA MET A 45 13.75 -9.95 -6.55
C MET A 45 13.74 -10.46 -5.11
N LEU A 46 13.59 -9.57 -4.13
CA LEU A 46 13.52 -9.93 -2.72
C LEU A 46 12.33 -10.86 -2.43
N GLN A 47 11.13 -10.54 -2.95
CA GLN A 47 9.95 -11.37 -2.78
C GLN A 47 10.14 -12.77 -3.38
N ASN A 48 10.72 -12.87 -4.58
CA ASN A 48 11.01 -14.17 -5.22
C ASN A 48 12.03 -14.98 -4.42
N GLU A 49 13.08 -14.36 -3.89
CA GLU A 49 14.09 -15.05 -3.09
C GLU A 49 13.50 -15.53 -1.76
N VAL A 50 12.69 -14.70 -1.08
CA VAL A 50 11.98 -15.09 0.13
C VAL A 50 11.06 -16.29 -0.14
N PHE A 51 10.28 -16.24 -1.23
CA PHE A 51 9.43 -17.34 -1.66
C PHE A 51 10.23 -18.63 -1.83
N ASN A 52 11.31 -18.60 -2.61
CA ASN A 52 12.15 -19.77 -2.89
C ASN A 52 12.79 -20.34 -1.61
N CYS A 53 13.26 -19.49 -0.72
CA CYS A 53 13.88 -19.91 0.54
C CYS A 53 12.87 -20.53 1.52
N LEU A 54 11.61 -20.13 1.49
CA LEU A 54 10.56 -20.67 2.36
C LEU A 54 9.97 -22.00 1.87
N GLN A 55 10.04 -22.32 0.58
CA GLN A 55 9.44 -23.53 0.02
C GLN A 55 9.83 -24.84 0.75
N PRO A 56 11.13 -25.08 1.10
CA PRO A 56 11.50 -26.30 1.83
C PRO A 56 10.90 -26.40 3.23
N TRP A 57 10.58 -25.25 3.86
CA TRP A 57 10.00 -25.23 5.19
C TRP A 57 8.58 -25.80 5.22
N PHE A 58 7.77 -25.58 4.17
CA PHE A 58 6.40 -26.08 4.11
C PHE A 58 6.30 -27.62 4.15
N SER A 59 7.31 -28.32 3.66
CA SER A 59 7.38 -29.79 3.72
C SER A 59 8.12 -30.33 4.94
N LYS A 60 8.59 -29.43 5.83
CA LYS A 60 9.34 -29.83 7.03
C LYS A 60 8.38 -30.31 8.11
N LYS A 61 8.74 -31.43 8.78
CA LYS A 61 7.99 -31.91 9.94
C LYS A 61 8.03 -30.91 11.08
N LEU A 62 6.86 -30.54 11.59
CA LEU A 62 6.68 -29.70 12.77
C LEU A 62 5.95 -30.45 13.86
N ASP A 63 6.63 -30.63 15.01
CA ASP A 63 6.03 -31.27 16.16
C ASP A 63 4.85 -30.43 16.67
N GLY A 64 3.72 -31.07 16.89
CA GLY A 64 2.49 -30.46 17.39
C GLY A 64 1.42 -30.20 16.30
N LEU A 65 1.74 -30.36 15.01
CA LEU A 65 0.73 -30.43 13.95
C LEU A 65 0.18 -31.83 13.84
N SER A 66 -1.14 -31.96 13.65
CA SER A 66 -1.79 -33.26 13.40
C SER A 66 -1.39 -33.86 12.06
N GLU A 67 -1.13 -33.00 11.08
CA GLU A 67 -0.77 -33.31 9.69
C GLU A 67 0.75 -33.41 9.48
N ASP A 68 1.52 -33.36 10.55
CA ASP A 68 3.00 -33.41 10.58
C ASP A 68 3.74 -32.24 9.90
N THR A 69 3.17 -31.60 8.85
CA THR A 69 3.82 -30.54 8.06
C THR A 69 2.93 -29.31 7.88
N PRO A 70 3.51 -28.10 7.67
CA PRO A 70 2.73 -26.92 7.29
C PRO A 70 1.85 -27.13 6.04
N GLU A 71 2.40 -27.75 5.00
CA GLU A 71 1.67 -28.10 3.78
C GLU A 71 0.44 -28.97 4.09
N GLY A 72 0.63 -30.05 4.85
CA GLY A 72 -0.48 -30.91 5.29
C GLY A 72 -1.54 -30.15 6.10
N PHE A 73 -1.12 -29.22 6.97
CA PHE A 73 -2.04 -28.37 7.73
C PHE A 73 -2.93 -27.53 6.78
N PHE A 74 -2.33 -26.83 5.81
CA PHE A 74 -3.11 -26.03 4.86
C PHE A 74 -4.01 -26.90 3.95
N ASP A 75 -3.54 -28.06 3.52
CA ASP A 75 -4.33 -29.01 2.71
C ASP A 75 -5.55 -29.55 3.47
N SER A 76 -5.47 -29.66 4.78
CA SER A 76 -6.56 -30.11 5.63
C SER A 76 -7.66 -29.07 5.86
N LEU A 77 -7.48 -27.81 5.39
CA LEU A 77 -8.51 -26.74 5.43
C LEU A 77 -9.52 -26.97 4.30
N ILE A 78 -10.52 -27.84 4.53
CA ILE A 78 -11.49 -28.23 3.50
C ILE A 78 -12.73 -27.35 3.42
N THR A 79 -12.97 -26.51 4.44
CA THR A 79 -14.11 -25.57 4.46
C THR A 79 -13.63 -24.13 4.38
N LEU A 80 -14.44 -23.27 3.76
CA LEU A 80 -14.15 -21.83 3.73
C LEU A 80 -14.12 -21.24 5.13
N ASP A 81 -15.05 -21.62 6.02
CA ASP A 81 -15.12 -21.06 7.39
C ASP A 81 -13.84 -21.36 8.18
N ASP A 82 -13.31 -22.61 8.14
CA ASP A 82 -12.04 -22.92 8.78
C ASP A 82 -10.87 -22.16 8.18
N THR A 83 -10.86 -22.01 6.85
CA THR A 83 -9.82 -21.29 6.13
C THR A 83 -9.85 -19.79 6.47
N MET A 84 -11.02 -19.16 6.56
CA MET A 84 -11.20 -17.77 6.96
C MET A 84 -10.81 -17.52 8.42
N GLU A 85 -11.04 -18.49 9.30
CA GLU A 85 -10.59 -18.37 10.70
C GLU A 85 -9.07 -18.47 10.80
N VAL A 86 -8.43 -19.38 10.04
CA VAL A 86 -6.96 -19.48 9.94
C VAL A 86 -6.38 -18.21 9.32
N PHE A 87 -7.03 -17.66 8.28
CA PHE A 87 -6.66 -16.37 7.70
C PHE A 87 -6.68 -15.24 8.74
N SER A 88 -7.73 -15.17 9.55
CA SER A 88 -7.84 -14.14 10.60
C SER A 88 -6.73 -14.23 11.64
N ILE A 89 -6.33 -15.46 12.01
CA ILE A 89 -5.19 -15.69 12.93
C ILE A 89 -3.87 -15.26 12.23
N ALA A 90 -3.68 -15.65 10.97
CA ALA A 90 -2.50 -15.30 10.20
C ALA A 90 -2.34 -13.78 10.07
N ALA A 91 -3.43 -13.08 9.74
CA ALA A 91 -3.43 -11.62 9.58
C ALA A 91 -3.01 -10.86 10.85
N GLN A 92 -3.28 -11.44 12.02
CA GLN A 92 -2.89 -10.85 13.31
C GLN A 92 -1.48 -11.23 13.77
N MET A 93 -0.96 -12.37 13.32
CA MET A 93 0.28 -12.94 13.84
C MET A 93 1.47 -12.83 12.89
N VAL A 94 1.24 -12.79 11.59
CA VAL A 94 2.33 -12.81 10.61
C VAL A 94 2.95 -11.43 10.45
N ASP A 95 4.27 -11.35 10.61
CA ASP A 95 5.05 -10.10 10.56
C ASP A 95 5.43 -9.68 9.11
N GLY A 96 4.70 -10.17 8.11
CA GLY A 96 5.02 -9.90 6.70
C GLY A 96 3.95 -10.43 5.76
N ASP A 97 4.38 -10.99 4.63
CA ASP A 97 3.47 -11.60 3.68
C ASP A 97 2.87 -12.89 4.22
N LEU A 98 1.56 -13.05 4.02
CA LEU A 98 0.85 -14.27 4.41
C LEU A 98 1.41 -15.47 3.64
N PRO A 99 1.42 -16.68 4.25
CA PRO A 99 1.90 -17.88 3.58
C PRO A 99 1.16 -18.13 2.26
N ASP A 100 1.92 -18.38 1.18
CA ASP A 100 1.33 -18.63 -0.16
C ASP A 100 0.37 -19.81 -0.17
N LEU A 101 0.63 -20.85 0.61
CA LEU A 101 -0.28 -22.01 0.73
C LEU A 101 -1.63 -21.61 1.31
N LEU A 102 -1.68 -20.67 2.25
CA LEU A 102 -2.93 -20.11 2.75
C LEU A 102 -3.66 -19.33 1.65
N MET A 103 -2.92 -18.52 0.90
CA MET A 103 -3.47 -17.74 -0.21
C MET A 103 -4.02 -18.65 -1.32
N LEU A 104 -3.30 -19.70 -1.68
CA LEU A 104 -3.77 -20.72 -2.63
C LEU A 104 -5.02 -21.42 -2.13
N ARG A 105 -5.07 -21.74 -0.85
CA ARG A 105 -6.22 -22.41 -0.24
C ARG A 105 -7.46 -21.52 -0.23
N LEU A 106 -7.33 -20.25 0.13
CA LEU A 106 -8.41 -19.26 0.02
C LEU A 106 -8.88 -19.13 -1.44
N GLY A 107 -7.93 -18.98 -2.37
CA GLY A 107 -8.24 -18.84 -3.80
C GLY A 107 -9.02 -20.04 -4.39
N ALA A 108 -8.85 -21.24 -3.84
CA ALA A 108 -9.57 -22.43 -4.27
C ALA A 108 -11.10 -22.33 -4.04
N PHE A 109 -11.58 -21.45 -3.15
CA PHE A 109 -13.01 -21.19 -2.93
C PHE A 109 -13.56 -20.11 -3.89
N GLY A 110 -12.72 -19.47 -4.72
CA GLY A 110 -13.13 -18.55 -5.77
C GLY A 110 -13.95 -17.35 -5.27
N GLU A 111 -15.10 -17.12 -5.92
CA GLU A 111 -15.97 -15.96 -5.65
C GLU A 111 -16.48 -15.93 -4.20
N GLU A 112 -16.75 -17.10 -3.59
CA GLU A 112 -17.22 -17.18 -2.20
C GLU A 112 -16.18 -16.64 -1.22
N ALA A 113 -14.91 -16.96 -1.42
CA ALA A 113 -13.81 -16.38 -0.63
C ALA A 113 -13.69 -14.88 -0.85
N SER A 114 -13.82 -14.40 -2.09
CA SER A 114 -13.78 -12.98 -2.42
C SER A 114 -14.89 -12.19 -1.72
N MET A 115 -16.11 -12.73 -1.69
CA MET A 115 -17.23 -12.12 -0.96
C MET A 115 -16.99 -12.06 0.54
N ARG A 116 -16.47 -13.14 1.15
CA ARG A 116 -16.16 -13.18 2.59
C ARG A 116 -15.02 -12.22 2.94
N LEU A 117 -14.01 -12.10 2.10
CA LEU A 117 -12.93 -11.12 2.27
C LEU A 117 -13.46 -9.68 2.17
N LEU A 118 -14.37 -9.41 1.22
CA LEU A 118 -15.00 -8.10 1.12
C LEU A 118 -15.85 -7.78 2.36
N GLU A 119 -16.65 -8.73 2.85
CA GLU A 119 -17.39 -8.58 4.11
C GLU A 119 -16.46 -8.24 5.27
N LEU A 120 -15.31 -8.94 5.42
CA LEU A 120 -14.31 -8.64 6.43
C LEU A 120 -13.71 -7.24 6.25
N ALA A 121 -13.27 -6.89 5.05
CA ALA A 121 -12.71 -5.58 4.76
C ALA A 121 -13.70 -4.46 5.11
N MET A 122 -14.99 -4.67 4.84
CA MET A 122 -16.05 -3.70 5.08
C MET A 122 -16.60 -3.71 6.53
N ALA A 123 -16.37 -4.76 7.32
CA ALA A 123 -16.86 -4.84 8.69
C ALA A 123 -16.02 -4.03 9.69
N GLY A 124 -14.75 -3.74 9.40
CA GLY A 124 -13.83 -3.09 10.31
C GLY A 124 -14.15 -1.63 10.60
N GLU A 125 -13.63 -1.13 11.72
CA GLU A 125 -13.60 0.29 12.01
C GLU A 125 -12.42 0.91 11.26
N TRP A 126 -12.72 1.83 10.33
CA TRP A 126 -11.71 2.53 9.52
C TRP A 126 -11.28 3.86 10.14
N ILE A 127 -11.92 4.23 11.25
CA ILE A 127 -11.59 5.40 12.05
C ILE A 127 -11.32 4.93 13.47
N ARG A 128 -10.24 5.41 14.05
CA ARG A 128 -9.95 5.13 15.44
C ARG A 128 -10.96 5.83 16.35
N GLY A 129 -11.71 5.07 17.14
CA GLY A 129 -12.63 5.62 18.14
C GLY A 129 -11.90 6.35 19.28
N GLU A 130 -12.54 7.37 19.85
CA GLU A 130 -12.03 8.06 21.04
C GLU A 130 -11.87 7.07 22.22
N GLY A 131 -10.67 7.05 22.84
CA GLY A 131 -10.36 6.19 23.98
C GLY A 131 -10.03 4.73 23.64
N VAL A 132 -9.96 4.35 22.38
CA VAL A 132 -9.48 3.03 21.96
C VAL A 132 -7.97 3.00 22.12
N GLU A 133 -7.45 2.00 22.85
CA GLU A 133 -6.01 1.78 22.96
C GLU A 133 -5.40 1.43 21.58
N ASP A 134 -4.19 1.96 21.30
CA ASP A 134 -3.49 1.75 20.02
C ASP A 134 -3.40 0.27 19.62
N ASN A 135 -3.08 -0.59 20.59
CA ASN A 135 -2.92 -2.03 20.34
C ASN A 135 -4.25 -2.69 19.98
N ALA A 136 -5.35 -2.36 20.68
CA ALA A 136 -6.66 -2.95 20.41
C ALA A 136 -7.19 -2.53 19.01
N PHE A 137 -6.98 -1.27 18.62
CA PHE A 137 -7.31 -0.81 17.27
C PHE A 137 -6.46 -1.52 16.21
N ARG A 138 -5.14 -1.61 16.41
CA ARG A 138 -4.24 -2.31 15.51
C ARG A 138 -4.62 -3.77 15.32
N ASP A 139 -4.83 -4.52 16.40
CA ASP A 139 -5.19 -5.93 16.33
C ASP A 139 -6.50 -6.15 15.57
N GLY A 140 -7.47 -5.26 15.76
CA GLY A 140 -8.73 -5.28 15.01
C GLY A 140 -8.56 -4.97 13.53
N ILE A 141 -7.74 -3.98 13.19
CA ILE A 141 -7.59 -3.48 11.82
C ILE A 141 -6.77 -4.41 10.93
N LEU A 142 -5.80 -5.16 11.49
CA LEU A 142 -4.89 -6.03 10.72
C LEU A 142 -5.64 -7.03 9.82
N ILE A 143 -6.74 -7.61 10.32
CA ILE A 143 -7.57 -8.54 9.53
C ILE A 143 -8.20 -7.84 8.33
N HIS A 144 -8.69 -6.61 8.52
CA HIS A 144 -9.36 -5.83 7.47
C HIS A 144 -8.37 -5.39 6.40
N MET A 145 -7.17 -4.97 6.82
CA MET A 145 -6.07 -4.59 5.94
C MET A 145 -5.59 -5.78 5.10
N ALA A 146 -5.41 -6.95 5.75
CA ALA A 146 -5.04 -8.18 5.03
C ALA A 146 -6.11 -8.60 4.02
N ALA A 147 -7.40 -8.44 4.35
CA ALA A 147 -8.49 -8.71 3.42
C ALA A 147 -8.50 -7.76 2.22
N LEU A 148 -8.30 -6.44 2.44
CA LEU A 148 -8.15 -5.46 1.36
C LEU A 148 -6.98 -5.81 0.46
N ARG A 149 -5.82 -6.11 1.03
CA ARG A 149 -4.63 -6.47 0.27
C ARG A 149 -4.86 -7.67 -0.65
N ILE A 150 -5.52 -8.75 -0.15
CA ILE A 150 -5.83 -9.91 -0.96
C ILE A 150 -6.80 -9.56 -2.10
N LEU A 151 -7.85 -8.79 -1.82
CA LEU A 151 -8.80 -8.36 -2.83
C LEU A 151 -8.13 -7.56 -3.94
N GLY A 152 -7.16 -6.70 -3.60
CA GLY A 152 -6.34 -5.98 -4.56
C GLY A 152 -5.45 -6.88 -5.39
N LEU A 153 -4.69 -7.78 -4.75
CA LEU A 153 -3.81 -8.74 -5.43
C LEU A 153 -4.56 -9.68 -6.38
N TRP A 154 -5.78 -10.05 -6.04
CA TRP A 154 -6.63 -10.90 -6.90
C TRP A 154 -7.43 -10.09 -7.94
N ASN A 155 -7.29 -8.76 -7.97
CA ASN A 155 -8.03 -7.88 -8.87
C ASN A 155 -9.54 -8.09 -8.81
N ILE A 156 -10.12 -8.16 -7.62
CA ILE A 156 -11.55 -8.39 -7.41
C ILE A 156 -12.33 -7.10 -7.67
N GLU A 157 -12.70 -6.85 -8.92
CA GLU A 157 -13.34 -5.58 -9.35
C GLU A 157 -14.62 -5.24 -8.58
N MET A 158 -15.40 -6.22 -8.14
CA MET A 158 -16.61 -5.99 -7.34
C MET A 158 -16.33 -5.29 -6.00
N ALA A 159 -15.08 -5.28 -5.54
CA ALA A 159 -14.67 -4.61 -4.30
C ALA A 159 -14.37 -3.12 -4.50
N LEU A 160 -14.08 -2.66 -5.73
CA LEU A 160 -13.63 -1.30 -6.00
C LEU A 160 -14.63 -0.24 -5.54
N ASP A 161 -15.87 -0.31 -6.03
CA ASP A 161 -16.87 0.72 -5.75
C ASP A 161 -17.28 0.76 -4.26
N PRO A 162 -17.54 -0.38 -3.56
CA PRO A 162 -17.81 -0.37 -2.12
C PRO A 162 -16.67 0.20 -1.28
N VAL A 163 -15.41 -0.18 -1.58
CA VAL A 163 -14.23 0.29 -0.84
C VAL A 163 -14.02 1.78 -1.06
N LEU A 164 -14.05 2.27 -2.29
CA LEU A 164 -13.93 3.69 -2.61
C LEU A 164 -15.05 4.52 -1.95
N ALA A 165 -16.30 4.09 -2.08
CA ALA A 165 -17.43 4.79 -1.48
C ALA A 165 -17.30 4.90 0.03
N ARG A 166 -16.86 3.84 0.73
CA ARG A 166 -16.63 3.88 2.17
C ARG A 166 -15.47 4.80 2.53
N PHE A 167 -14.34 4.70 1.82
CA PHE A 167 -13.14 5.46 2.09
C PHE A 167 -13.37 6.97 1.94
N LEU A 168 -14.06 7.39 0.89
CA LEU A 168 -14.38 8.79 0.61
C LEU A 168 -15.39 9.40 1.60
N ASN A 169 -16.12 8.58 2.36
CA ASN A 169 -17.01 9.05 3.42
C ASN A 169 -16.31 9.25 4.78
N ILE A 170 -14.97 9.15 4.84
CA ILE A 170 -14.18 9.35 6.05
C ILE A 170 -13.45 10.69 5.94
N ASP A 171 -13.71 11.63 6.83
CA ASP A 171 -13.04 12.93 6.80
C ASP A 171 -11.55 12.85 7.13
N ALA A 172 -11.18 12.00 8.10
CA ALA A 172 -9.80 11.80 8.54
C ALA A 172 -9.56 10.30 8.80
N PRO A 173 -9.19 9.53 7.76
CA PRO A 173 -8.88 8.12 7.92
C PRO A 173 -7.61 7.94 8.76
N ASP A 174 -7.54 6.83 9.51
CA ASP A 174 -6.27 6.40 10.11
C ASP A 174 -5.26 6.12 9.00
N GLU A 175 -3.99 6.46 9.22
CA GLU A 175 -2.93 6.36 8.22
C GLU A 175 -2.76 4.92 7.70
N LEU A 176 -2.84 3.91 8.60
CA LEU A 176 -2.74 2.49 8.21
C LEU A 176 -3.90 2.08 7.29
N VAL A 177 -5.11 2.58 7.56
CA VAL A 177 -6.28 2.33 6.68
C VAL A 177 -6.07 2.96 5.33
N ALA A 178 -5.66 4.22 5.31
CA ALA A 178 -5.50 4.97 4.07
C ALA A 178 -4.41 4.39 3.17
N GLU A 179 -3.27 3.97 3.76
CA GLU A 179 -2.24 3.23 3.05
C GLU A 179 -2.75 1.88 2.53
N SER A 180 -3.53 1.15 3.32
CA SER A 180 -4.09 -0.14 2.89
C SER A 180 -5.08 0.01 1.74
N VAL A 181 -5.87 1.09 1.72
CA VAL A 181 -6.76 1.38 0.58
C VAL A 181 -5.96 1.75 -0.66
N ARG A 182 -4.88 2.53 -0.53
CA ARG A 182 -3.96 2.79 -1.65
C ARG A 182 -3.38 1.47 -2.18
N ASP A 183 -2.85 0.63 -1.30
CA ASP A 183 -2.24 -0.66 -1.66
C ASP A 183 -3.25 -1.65 -2.24
N PHE A 184 -4.52 -1.53 -1.87
CA PHE A 184 -5.63 -2.25 -2.51
C PHE A 184 -5.86 -1.78 -3.94
N LEU A 185 -5.75 -0.47 -4.21
CA LEU A 185 -6.09 0.13 -5.52
C LEU A 185 -4.99 -0.06 -6.56
N VAL A 186 -3.71 0.05 -6.16
CA VAL A 186 -2.56 0.04 -7.08
C VAL A 186 -2.48 -1.22 -7.96
N PRO A 187 -2.70 -2.45 -7.46
CA PRO A 187 -2.64 -3.66 -8.28
C PRO A 187 -3.61 -3.72 -9.46
N TYR A 188 -4.72 -2.96 -9.43
CA TYR A 188 -5.66 -2.91 -10.56
C TYR A 188 -5.12 -2.18 -11.79
N GLY A 189 -4.01 -1.42 -11.63
CA GLY A 189 -3.38 -0.71 -12.75
C GLY A 189 -4.36 0.19 -13.50
N GLU A 190 -4.38 0.09 -14.82
CA GLU A 190 -5.23 0.94 -15.69
C GLU A 190 -6.73 0.78 -15.44
N VAL A 191 -7.18 -0.37 -14.94
CA VAL A 191 -8.61 -0.67 -14.72
C VAL A 191 -9.27 0.30 -13.73
N VAL A 192 -8.53 0.71 -12.69
CA VAL A 192 -9.05 1.61 -11.65
C VAL A 192 -8.90 3.09 -12.00
N VAL A 193 -8.04 3.46 -12.96
CA VAL A 193 -7.73 4.85 -13.32
C VAL A 193 -8.97 5.70 -13.60
N PRO A 194 -9.96 5.26 -14.42
CA PRO A 194 -11.15 6.08 -14.67
C PRO A 194 -11.96 6.37 -13.39
N ARG A 195 -12.03 5.40 -12.45
CA ARG A 195 -12.73 5.58 -11.18
C ARG A 195 -12.00 6.58 -10.28
N LEU A 196 -10.66 6.48 -10.19
CA LEU A 196 -9.86 7.41 -9.40
C LEU A 196 -9.98 8.84 -9.93
N ILE A 197 -9.91 9.03 -11.25
CA ILE A 197 -10.08 10.34 -11.89
C ILE A 197 -11.47 10.91 -11.58
N ALA A 198 -12.52 10.11 -11.70
CA ALA A 198 -13.88 10.54 -11.39
C ALA A 198 -14.02 11.00 -9.92
N CYS A 199 -13.52 10.21 -8.96
CA CYS A 199 -13.52 10.58 -7.56
C CYS A 199 -12.77 11.90 -7.28
N LEU A 200 -11.59 12.09 -7.90
CA LEU A 200 -10.78 13.29 -7.73
C LEU A 200 -11.42 14.53 -8.38
N ASP A 201 -12.07 14.37 -9.53
CA ASP A 201 -12.79 15.45 -10.19
C ASP A 201 -14.04 15.88 -9.37
N GLU A 202 -14.80 14.94 -8.82
CA GLU A 202 -15.93 15.21 -7.93
C GLU A 202 -15.50 15.89 -6.63
N GLY A 203 -14.40 15.43 -6.01
CA GLY A 203 -13.87 16.03 -4.78
C GLY A 203 -13.25 17.41 -4.95
N SER A 204 -12.94 17.83 -6.18
CA SER A 204 -12.18 19.06 -6.44
C SER A 204 -12.92 20.35 -6.05
N GLU A 205 -14.24 20.35 -5.99
CA GLU A 205 -15.08 21.50 -5.56
C GLU A 205 -14.99 21.76 -4.05
N GLY A 206 -14.78 20.71 -3.24
CA GLY A 206 -14.68 20.79 -1.78
C GLY A 206 -13.25 20.97 -1.24
N GLY A 207 -12.26 20.96 -2.12
CA GLY A 207 -10.85 20.85 -1.75
C GLY A 207 -10.46 19.39 -1.51
N LEU A 208 -9.35 18.98 -2.13
CA LEU A 208 -8.86 17.59 -2.02
C LEU A 208 -8.02 17.45 -0.75
N VAL A 209 -8.59 16.88 0.30
CA VAL A 209 -7.95 16.63 1.61
C VAL A 209 -8.27 15.21 2.10
N GLY A 210 -7.52 14.72 3.07
CA GLY A 210 -7.77 13.44 3.72
C GLY A 210 -7.71 12.26 2.72
N PRO A 211 -8.79 11.50 2.52
CA PRO A 211 -8.77 10.31 1.67
C PRO A 211 -8.32 10.60 0.22
N TYR A 212 -8.61 11.78 -0.30
CA TYR A 212 -8.21 12.16 -1.66
C TYR A 212 -6.70 12.20 -1.86
N GLU A 213 -5.92 12.51 -0.83
CA GLU A 213 -4.46 12.54 -0.89
C GLU A 213 -3.89 11.16 -1.23
N TYR A 214 -4.43 10.12 -0.62
CA TYR A 214 -4.03 8.74 -0.88
C TYR A 214 -4.49 8.24 -2.26
N LEU A 215 -5.65 8.72 -2.75
CA LEU A 215 -6.07 8.42 -4.13
C LEU A 215 -5.13 9.05 -5.15
N VAL A 216 -4.63 10.28 -4.90
CA VAL A 216 -3.64 10.95 -5.77
C VAL A 216 -2.31 10.19 -5.76
N ILE A 217 -1.84 9.75 -4.59
CA ILE A 217 -0.63 8.96 -4.47
C ILE A 217 -0.78 7.65 -5.24
N GLY A 218 -1.88 6.91 -5.05
CA GLY A 218 -2.16 5.67 -5.77
C GLY A 218 -2.25 5.88 -7.29
N LEU A 219 -2.93 6.93 -7.74
CA LEU A 219 -2.99 7.28 -9.17
C LEU A 219 -1.60 7.59 -9.74
N THR A 220 -0.74 8.24 -8.95
CA THR A 220 0.64 8.54 -9.35
C THR A 220 1.47 7.26 -9.46
N GLU A 221 1.35 6.34 -8.52
CA GLU A 221 2.05 5.05 -8.53
C GLU A 221 1.65 4.23 -9.76
N ILE A 222 0.35 4.11 -10.05
CA ILE A 222 -0.15 3.46 -11.27
C ILE A 222 0.41 4.15 -12.52
N GLY A 223 0.43 5.48 -12.51
CA GLY A 223 0.88 6.28 -13.65
C GLY A 223 2.38 6.21 -13.92
N LYS A 224 3.22 5.82 -12.96
CA LYS A 224 4.66 5.58 -13.20
C LYS A 224 4.91 4.45 -14.19
N GLU A 225 4.09 3.42 -14.15
CA GLU A 225 4.18 2.26 -15.04
C GLU A 225 3.30 2.42 -16.29
N ASN A 226 2.17 3.12 -16.15
CA ASN A 226 1.14 3.26 -17.16
C ASN A 226 0.85 4.74 -17.43
N ALA A 227 1.86 5.48 -17.93
CA ALA A 227 1.73 6.90 -18.20
C ALA A 227 0.68 7.19 -19.27
N SER A 228 -0.27 8.10 -18.97
CA SER A 228 -1.32 8.52 -19.92
C SER A 228 -1.60 10.02 -19.83
N GLU A 229 -2.15 10.58 -20.92
CA GLU A 229 -2.55 11.99 -20.92
C GLU A 229 -3.65 12.28 -19.89
N GLU A 230 -4.55 11.33 -19.65
CA GLU A 230 -5.65 11.49 -18.71
C GLU A 230 -5.15 11.61 -17.27
N ILE A 231 -4.19 10.75 -16.88
CA ILE A 231 -3.53 10.83 -15.56
C ILE A 231 -2.80 12.16 -15.42
N PHE A 232 -2.00 12.54 -16.43
CA PHE A 232 -1.27 13.82 -16.39
C PHE A 232 -2.19 15.02 -16.20
N GLN A 233 -3.28 15.10 -16.97
CA GLN A 233 -4.23 16.19 -16.85
C GLN A 233 -4.96 16.19 -15.52
N CYS A 234 -5.28 15.00 -14.97
CA CYS A 234 -5.84 14.86 -13.63
C CYS A 234 -4.87 15.41 -12.57
N LEU A 235 -3.61 14.98 -12.55
CA LEU A 235 -2.60 15.46 -11.59
C LEU A 235 -2.39 16.99 -11.67
N ARG A 236 -2.46 17.58 -12.88
CA ARG A 236 -2.42 19.03 -13.06
C ARG A 236 -3.63 19.75 -12.46
N ARG A 237 -4.83 19.17 -12.55
CA ARG A 237 -6.05 19.72 -11.91
C ARG A 237 -5.94 19.60 -10.39
N VAL A 238 -5.55 18.41 -9.92
CA VAL A 238 -5.31 18.12 -8.50
C VAL A 238 -4.33 19.12 -7.88
N PHE A 239 -3.21 19.42 -8.52
CA PHE A 239 -2.26 20.42 -8.02
C PHE A 239 -2.90 21.79 -7.78
N ARG A 240 -3.93 22.17 -8.54
CA ARG A 240 -4.63 23.45 -8.36
C ARG A 240 -5.64 23.41 -7.20
N SER A 241 -6.36 22.33 -7.04
CA SER A 241 -7.47 22.18 -6.09
C SER A 241 -7.05 21.60 -4.73
N MET A 242 -5.98 20.78 -4.66
CA MET A 242 -5.52 20.16 -3.42
C MET A 242 -5.06 21.22 -2.40
N GLU A 243 -5.46 21.05 -1.15
CA GLU A 243 -5.03 21.94 -0.06
C GLU A 243 -3.56 21.70 0.30
N HIS A 244 -3.18 20.44 0.50
CA HIS A 244 -1.80 20.06 0.79
C HIS A 244 -0.94 20.02 -0.48
N LYS A 245 -0.47 21.19 -0.90
CA LYS A 245 0.33 21.38 -2.13
C LYS A 245 1.63 20.57 -2.17
N VAL A 246 2.20 20.22 -1.01
CA VAL A 246 3.40 19.38 -0.92
C VAL A 246 3.15 18.04 -1.62
N ILE A 247 2.07 17.34 -1.25
CA ILE A 247 1.72 16.03 -1.82
C ILE A 247 1.53 16.14 -3.33
N ALA A 248 0.76 17.13 -3.78
CA ALA A 248 0.51 17.33 -5.22
C ALA A 248 1.80 17.61 -6.01
N SER A 249 2.78 18.35 -5.43
CA SER A 249 4.07 18.62 -6.06
C SER A 249 4.93 17.36 -6.15
N VAL A 250 4.97 16.57 -5.08
CA VAL A 250 5.69 15.29 -5.02
C VAL A 250 5.12 14.35 -6.06
N CYS A 251 3.79 14.20 -6.12
CA CYS A 251 3.10 13.35 -7.10
C CYS A 251 3.40 13.75 -8.56
N LEU A 252 3.40 15.06 -8.88
CA LEU A 252 3.81 15.52 -10.22
C LEU A 252 5.27 15.18 -10.53
N GLY A 253 6.17 15.35 -9.53
CA GLY A 253 7.57 15.00 -9.67
C GLY A 253 7.80 13.50 -9.87
N ASP A 254 7.05 12.67 -9.16
CA ASP A 254 7.14 11.21 -9.18
C ASP A 254 6.51 10.61 -10.44
N TYR A 255 5.45 11.21 -10.96
CA TYR A 255 4.87 10.85 -12.25
C TYR A 255 5.84 11.02 -13.42
N GLY A 256 6.78 11.97 -13.32
CA GLY A 256 7.91 12.08 -14.22
C GLY A 256 7.67 12.83 -15.53
N ASP A 257 6.51 13.48 -15.74
CA ASP A 257 6.22 14.24 -16.97
C ASP A 257 6.78 15.66 -16.87
N GLY A 258 7.86 15.94 -17.63
CA GLY A 258 8.53 17.26 -17.67
C GLY A 258 7.63 18.44 -18.05
N ARG A 259 6.46 18.21 -18.64
CA ARG A 259 5.45 19.24 -18.91
C ARG A 259 4.87 19.88 -17.63
N ALA A 260 5.10 19.26 -16.46
CA ALA A 260 4.72 19.86 -15.18
C ALA A 260 5.66 20.98 -14.71
N VAL A 261 6.89 21.07 -15.21
CA VAL A 261 7.88 22.07 -14.80
C VAL A 261 7.36 23.51 -14.89
N PRO A 262 6.75 23.98 -16.01
CA PRO A 262 6.21 25.32 -16.07
C PRO A 262 5.09 25.61 -15.05
N LEU A 263 4.28 24.61 -14.71
CA LEU A 263 3.23 24.74 -13.70
C LEU A 263 3.82 24.99 -12.32
N LEU A 264 4.80 24.15 -11.93
CA LEU A 264 5.48 24.22 -10.63
C LEU A 264 6.27 25.54 -10.49
N LYS A 265 7.09 25.90 -11.49
CA LYS A 265 7.82 27.19 -11.50
C LYS A 265 6.87 28.38 -11.40
N GLY A 266 5.84 28.41 -12.25
CA GLY A 266 4.88 29.51 -12.25
C GLY A 266 4.05 29.61 -10.97
N TYR A 267 3.91 28.54 -10.20
CA TYR A 267 3.33 28.59 -8.86
C TYR A 267 4.31 29.25 -7.86
N LEU A 268 5.57 28.80 -7.82
CA LEU A 268 6.60 29.38 -6.93
C LEU A 268 6.80 30.88 -7.20
N ASP A 269 6.85 31.28 -8.47
CA ASP A 269 7.02 32.70 -8.86
C ASP A 269 5.89 33.60 -8.32
N ARG A 270 4.64 33.11 -8.38
CA ARG A 270 3.47 33.88 -7.91
C ARG A 270 3.36 33.92 -6.38
N HIS A 271 3.90 32.94 -5.68
CA HIS A 271 3.76 32.74 -4.25
C HIS A 271 5.08 32.91 -3.47
N THR A 272 6.08 33.59 -4.05
CA THR A 272 7.43 33.72 -3.46
C THR A 272 7.43 34.27 -2.03
N HIS A 273 6.42 35.06 -1.65
CA HIS A 273 6.35 35.74 -0.35
C HIS A 273 5.52 35.00 0.72
N ASP A 274 4.67 34.05 0.32
CA ASP A 274 3.73 33.33 1.18
C ASP A 274 3.88 31.82 1.09
N VAL A 275 4.89 31.33 0.35
CA VAL A 275 5.18 29.92 0.19
C VAL A 275 5.70 29.31 1.50
N ASP A 276 5.17 28.16 1.86
CA ASP A 276 5.71 27.35 2.96
C ASP A 276 7.10 26.79 2.60
N ARG A 277 7.98 26.68 3.61
CA ARG A 277 9.38 26.25 3.42
C ARG A 277 9.45 24.80 2.90
N GLN A 278 8.67 23.89 3.48
CA GLN A 278 8.66 22.50 3.06
C GLN A 278 8.18 22.39 1.62
N PHE A 279 7.04 23.02 1.31
CA PHE A 279 6.50 23.04 -0.04
C PHE A 279 7.50 23.60 -1.07
N PHE A 280 8.22 24.68 -0.73
CA PHE A 280 9.22 25.27 -1.62
C PHE A 280 10.29 24.25 -2.00
N TYR A 281 10.92 23.59 -1.02
CA TYR A 281 12.02 22.67 -1.27
C TYR A 281 11.56 21.35 -1.93
N GLU A 282 10.40 20.83 -1.55
CA GLU A 282 9.82 19.65 -2.23
C GLU A 282 9.47 19.97 -3.69
N THR A 283 8.95 21.17 -3.96
CA THR A 283 8.68 21.60 -5.34
C THR A 283 9.97 21.77 -6.14
N LEU A 284 11.06 22.32 -5.56
CA LEU A 284 12.37 22.38 -6.21
C LEU A 284 12.90 20.96 -6.51
N SER A 285 12.75 20.04 -5.58
CA SER A 285 13.11 18.62 -5.77
C SER A 285 12.32 18.00 -6.91
N ALA A 286 11.01 18.22 -6.96
CA ALA A 286 10.15 17.77 -8.05
C ALA A 286 10.57 18.34 -9.41
N ILE A 287 10.86 19.65 -9.48
CA ILE A 287 11.33 20.30 -10.72
C ILE A 287 12.64 19.64 -11.20
N LYS A 288 13.60 19.38 -10.30
CA LYS A 288 14.86 18.70 -10.64
C LYS A 288 14.63 17.29 -11.16
N ARG A 289 13.79 16.49 -10.48
CA ARG A 289 13.43 15.13 -10.93
C ARG A 289 12.81 15.13 -12.34
N LEU A 290 12.05 16.18 -12.66
CA LEU A 290 11.45 16.39 -13.97
C LEU A 290 12.43 16.92 -15.03
N GLY A 291 13.72 17.10 -14.70
CA GLY A 291 14.74 17.64 -15.59
C GLY A 291 14.68 19.16 -15.79
N GLY A 292 13.93 19.86 -14.93
CA GLY A 292 13.84 21.34 -14.96
C GLY A 292 15.04 22.01 -14.31
N ASP A 293 15.46 23.17 -14.88
CA ASP A 293 16.46 24.04 -14.27
C ASP A 293 15.82 24.83 -13.11
N ILE A 294 16.56 25.01 -12.03
CA ILE A 294 16.16 25.79 -10.85
C ILE A 294 17.02 27.03 -10.60
N ALA A 295 18.00 27.30 -11.47
CA ALA A 295 18.96 28.38 -11.26
C ALA A 295 18.32 29.79 -11.31
N ASP A 296 17.18 29.91 -11.97
CA ASP A 296 16.37 31.12 -12.10
C ASP A 296 15.36 31.32 -10.94
N ILE A 297 15.21 30.33 -10.05
CA ILE A 297 14.26 30.41 -8.93
C ILE A 297 14.92 31.09 -7.74
N THR A 298 14.32 32.18 -7.26
CA THR A 298 14.80 32.89 -6.07
C THR A 298 14.43 32.14 -4.79
N ASP A 299 15.41 31.77 -3.97
CA ASP A 299 15.20 31.15 -2.66
C ASP A 299 14.80 32.21 -1.62
N PRO A 300 13.52 32.25 -1.16
CA PRO A 300 13.07 33.22 -0.16
C PRO A 300 13.65 32.95 1.23
N PHE A 301 14.09 31.70 1.51
CA PHE A 301 14.64 31.27 2.79
C PHE A 301 16.16 31.43 2.88
N ARG A 302 16.85 31.68 1.75
CA ARG A 302 18.30 31.90 1.62
C ARG A 302 19.19 30.74 2.08
N ASP A 303 18.67 29.52 2.11
CA ASP A 303 19.43 28.35 2.54
C ASP A 303 20.53 27.94 1.54
N PHE A 304 20.35 28.26 0.26
CA PHE A 304 21.36 28.01 -0.78
C PHE A 304 22.44 29.09 -0.89
N SER A 305 22.26 30.24 -0.22
CA SER A 305 23.22 31.35 -0.29
C SER A 305 24.47 31.19 0.62
N SER A 306 24.58 30.06 1.34
CA SER A 306 25.66 29.87 2.36
C SER A 306 26.90 29.15 1.86
N LYS A 307 27.09 28.95 0.55
CA LYS A 307 28.32 28.39 -0.03
C LYS A 307 28.84 29.27 -1.16
N LYS A 308 29.53 30.36 -0.76
CA LYS A 308 30.57 30.99 -1.54
C LYS A 308 31.90 30.84 -0.83
#